data_8b41bf7f9233ee65b40834f7a57ad152
#
_entry.id   8b41bf7f9233ee65b40834f7a57ad152
#
_cell.length_a   1.000
_cell.length_b   1.000
_cell.length_c   1.000
_cell.angle_alpha   90.00
_cell.angle_beta   90.00
_cell.angle_gamma   90.00
#
_symmetry.space_group_name_H-M   'P 1'
#
loop_
_entity.id
_entity.type
_entity.pdbx_description
1 polymer ?
#
loop_
_entity_poly.entity_id
_entity_poly.type
_entity_poly.pdbx_seq_one_letter_code
_entity_poly.pdbx_strand_id
1 'polypeptide(L)'
;MNKWIVTGERLLSLLVVFLLLAATAVSAGKWLGRPLTMAQEEHKAVPASFAAPTPQQLAALGLKGAALTEKDTAIWRVTTPAGQNGGTILRTDHFAPDVKGFAGPVPLFVFIDNDSIVRQILPLDNTETPSFFTQAVKVLEAWQGKKAHDLVQAKVDAVSGATFSSRAINLNVQAALVAYEQQKVDAFPTPALGWPKTIAVFLVLGFGLLAATVLRGKKWVRLLALSLNVLVCGFWCGQFISVSLLRGWLMNGFDPLLVLPTFAMLLLAILMPYFGKKNYYCQWVCPYGALQDLALRLPLPKVRIPAKAYKRLRNLRFYVLMALLVLLWFGYGAWLLDYEPFSGFLFSVAPLGVVIFSASFIGLSLFIPRPWCTFFCPVGTLLNLAEDLDKKPNNVKKK
;
A
#
# COMPACT_ATOMS: atom_id res chain seq x y z
N MET A 1 -26.33 -30.58 -12.62
CA MET A 1 -25.08 -29.85 -12.98
C MET A 1 -23.98 -30.37 -12.07
N ASN A 2 -22.98 -31.06 -12.62
CA ASN A 2 -21.96 -31.80 -11.88
C ASN A 2 -21.15 -30.86 -10.92
N LYS A 3 -20.94 -31.33 -9.67
CA LYS A 3 -20.15 -30.64 -8.64
C LYS A 3 -18.78 -30.20 -9.15
N TRP A 4 -18.14 -31.05 -9.94
CA TRP A 4 -16.81 -30.85 -10.51
C TRP A 4 -16.75 -29.68 -11.51
N ILE A 5 -17.80 -29.47 -12.31
CA ILE A 5 -17.85 -28.40 -13.31
C ILE A 5 -17.90 -27.03 -12.61
N VAL A 6 -18.75 -26.88 -11.58
CA VAL A 6 -18.91 -25.63 -10.83
C VAL A 6 -17.64 -25.27 -10.04
N THR A 7 -16.94 -26.27 -9.51
CA THR A 7 -15.67 -26.08 -8.82
C THR A 7 -14.57 -25.72 -9.81
N GLY A 8 -14.54 -26.34 -10.98
CA GLY A 8 -13.59 -26.05 -12.05
C GLY A 8 -13.72 -24.62 -12.60
N GLU A 9 -14.94 -24.15 -12.86
CA GLU A 9 -15.19 -22.78 -13.32
C GLU A 9 -14.71 -21.72 -12.31
N ARG A 10 -14.83 -22.00 -11.02
CA ARG A 10 -14.41 -21.09 -9.95
C ARG A 10 -12.90 -21.09 -9.76
N LEU A 11 -12.29 -22.27 -9.81
CA LEU A 11 -10.84 -22.40 -9.78
C LEU A 11 -10.21 -21.66 -10.97
N LEU A 12 -10.83 -21.80 -12.14
CA LEU A 12 -10.44 -21.06 -13.35
C LEU A 12 -10.58 -19.55 -13.16
N SER A 13 -11.68 -19.08 -12.58
CA SER A 13 -11.88 -17.65 -12.31
C SER A 13 -10.84 -17.08 -11.35
N LEU A 14 -10.49 -17.81 -10.29
CA LEU A 14 -9.42 -17.43 -9.37
C LEU A 14 -8.05 -17.42 -10.07
N LEU A 15 -7.78 -18.45 -10.86
CA LEU A 15 -6.55 -18.56 -11.64
C LEU A 15 -6.43 -17.37 -12.60
N VAL A 16 -7.49 -17.02 -13.32
CA VAL A 16 -7.52 -15.87 -14.24
C VAL A 16 -7.27 -14.57 -13.49
N VAL A 17 -7.93 -14.35 -12.34
CA VAL A 17 -7.71 -13.14 -11.53
C VAL A 17 -6.28 -13.09 -10.98
N PHE A 18 -5.76 -14.22 -10.51
CA PHE A 18 -4.36 -14.32 -10.05
C PHE A 18 -3.39 -14.04 -11.18
N LEU A 19 -3.59 -14.65 -12.36
CA LEU A 19 -2.75 -14.42 -13.53
C LEU A 19 -2.80 -12.97 -14.00
N LEU A 20 -3.97 -12.33 -13.96
CA LEU A 20 -4.10 -10.90 -14.29
C LEU A 20 -3.39 -10.01 -13.28
N LEU A 21 -3.50 -10.29 -11.97
CA LEU A 21 -2.73 -9.59 -10.95
C LEU A 21 -1.22 -9.80 -11.12
N ALA A 22 -0.81 -11.04 -11.37
CA ALA A 22 0.58 -11.38 -11.64
C ALA A 22 1.09 -10.65 -12.89
N ALA A 23 0.29 -10.62 -13.95
CA ALA A 23 0.64 -9.94 -15.19
C ALA A 23 0.78 -8.42 -15.01
N THR A 24 -0.01 -7.78 -14.13
CA THR A 24 0.18 -6.35 -13.80
C THR A 24 1.51 -6.10 -13.07
N ALA A 25 2.04 -7.06 -12.34
CA ALA A 25 3.38 -6.99 -11.76
C ALA A 25 4.45 -7.23 -12.83
N VAL A 26 4.24 -8.21 -13.70
CA VAL A 26 5.15 -8.54 -14.83
C VAL A 26 5.23 -7.37 -15.82
N SER A 27 4.11 -6.74 -16.16
CA SER A 27 4.11 -5.55 -17.04
C SER A 27 4.85 -4.35 -16.46
N ALA A 28 4.98 -4.29 -15.14
CA ALA A 28 5.81 -3.31 -14.44
C ALA A 28 7.30 -3.75 -14.37
N GLY A 29 7.68 -4.85 -15.00
CA GLY A 29 9.07 -5.33 -15.08
C GLY A 29 9.61 -5.95 -13.80
N LYS A 30 8.78 -6.25 -12.79
CA LYS A 30 9.21 -6.79 -11.49
C LYS A 30 8.28 -7.90 -11.00
N TRP A 31 8.86 -8.94 -10.41
CA TRP A 31 8.14 -10.02 -9.74
C TRP A 31 8.80 -10.35 -8.39
N LEU A 32 8.08 -10.19 -7.30
CA LEU A 32 8.59 -10.43 -5.93
C LEU A 32 9.95 -9.76 -5.65
N GLY A 33 10.11 -8.54 -6.13
CA GLY A 33 11.34 -7.76 -5.97
C GLY A 33 12.44 -8.07 -7.00
N ARG A 34 12.25 -9.05 -7.90
CA ARG A 34 13.22 -9.40 -8.95
C ARG A 34 12.83 -8.75 -10.28
N PRO A 35 13.77 -8.14 -11.02
CA PRO A 35 13.52 -7.66 -12.38
C PRO A 35 13.31 -8.86 -13.32
N LEU A 36 12.33 -8.75 -14.24
CA LEU A 36 11.92 -9.84 -15.14
C LEU A 36 12.59 -9.78 -16.52
N THR A 37 13.26 -8.69 -16.85
CA THR A 37 13.93 -8.55 -18.15
C THR A 37 15.28 -9.21 -18.12
N MET A 38 15.42 -10.31 -18.84
CA MET A 38 16.68 -11.04 -19.06
C MET A 38 17.79 -10.19 -19.71
N ALA A 39 17.45 -9.04 -20.29
CA ALA A 39 18.43 -8.12 -20.89
C ALA A 39 19.34 -7.42 -19.87
N GLN A 40 19.11 -7.58 -18.57
CA GLN A 40 19.97 -7.04 -17.51
C GLN A 40 20.82 -8.10 -16.80
N GLU A 41 20.71 -9.37 -17.14
CA GLU A 41 21.55 -10.42 -16.52
C GLU A 41 22.94 -10.57 -17.17
N GLU A 42 23.16 -10.08 -18.37
CA GLU A 42 24.50 -10.12 -19.00
C GLU A 42 25.48 -9.09 -18.42
N HIS A 43 25.03 -8.19 -17.56
CA HIS A 43 25.91 -7.22 -16.88
C HIS A 43 26.19 -7.53 -15.40
N LYS A 44 25.96 -8.76 -14.94
CA LYS A 44 26.24 -9.16 -13.56
C LYS A 44 27.68 -9.59 -13.25
N ALA A 45 28.62 -9.22 -14.07
CA ALA A 45 30.07 -9.39 -13.77
C ALA A 45 30.77 -8.09 -13.32
N VAL A 46 30.07 -6.95 -13.31
CA VAL A 46 30.55 -5.69 -12.73
C VAL A 46 29.52 -5.27 -11.67
N PRO A 47 29.92 -4.85 -10.45
CA PRO A 47 28.98 -4.28 -9.50
C PRO A 47 28.22 -3.21 -10.24
N ALA A 48 26.87 -3.31 -10.26
CA ALA A 48 26.04 -2.41 -11.04
C ALA A 48 26.37 -0.97 -10.60
N SER A 49 27.11 -0.25 -11.45
CA SER A 49 27.38 1.15 -11.22
C SER A 49 26.03 1.84 -11.20
N PHE A 50 25.67 2.43 -10.06
CA PHE A 50 24.41 3.17 -9.96
C PHE A 50 24.42 4.28 -11.01
N ALA A 51 23.35 4.37 -11.80
CA ALA A 51 23.27 5.38 -12.84
C ALA A 51 23.45 6.78 -12.26
N ALA A 52 24.36 7.54 -12.84
CA ALA A 52 24.59 8.94 -12.45
C ALA A 52 23.34 9.79 -12.70
N PRO A 53 23.14 10.87 -11.95
CA PRO A 53 22.04 11.81 -12.18
C PRO A 53 22.00 12.31 -13.61
N THR A 54 20.83 12.27 -14.24
CA THR A 54 20.61 12.80 -15.58
C THR A 54 20.67 14.35 -15.59
N PRO A 55 20.88 15.00 -16.75
CA PRO A 55 20.89 16.47 -16.82
C PRO A 55 19.58 17.10 -16.29
N GLN A 56 18.44 16.44 -16.44
CA GLN A 56 17.16 16.90 -15.90
C GLN A 56 17.13 16.81 -14.36
N GLN A 57 17.65 15.73 -13.79
CA GLN A 57 17.76 15.55 -12.34
C GLN A 57 18.76 16.52 -11.73
N LEU A 58 19.87 16.79 -12.41
CA LEU A 58 20.82 17.83 -12.00
C LEU A 58 20.16 19.23 -11.99
N ALA A 59 19.35 19.52 -13.00
CA ALA A 59 18.62 20.79 -13.03
C ALA A 59 17.60 20.90 -11.87
N ALA A 60 16.95 19.77 -11.50
CA ALA A 60 16.03 19.70 -10.35
C ALA A 60 16.77 19.85 -9.01
N LEU A 61 18.03 19.41 -8.92
CA LEU A 61 18.91 19.63 -7.77
C LEU A 61 19.53 21.04 -7.73
N GLY A 62 19.20 21.92 -8.68
CA GLY A 62 19.76 23.27 -8.78
C GLY A 62 21.17 23.33 -9.39
N LEU A 63 21.64 22.24 -10.03
CA LEU A 63 23.01 22.03 -10.51
C LEU A 63 23.08 22.06 -12.05
N LYS A 64 22.44 23.02 -12.69
CA LYS A 64 22.47 23.15 -14.17
C LYS A 64 23.88 23.29 -14.71
N GLY A 65 24.25 22.43 -15.67
CA GLY A 65 25.54 22.46 -16.33
C GLY A 65 26.73 21.99 -15.50
N ALA A 66 26.50 21.41 -14.33
CA ALA A 66 27.55 20.81 -13.50
C ALA A 66 28.06 19.51 -14.12
N ALA A 67 29.36 19.27 -14.05
CA ALA A 67 29.99 18.02 -14.38
C ALA A 67 30.03 17.09 -13.15
N LEU A 68 29.85 15.80 -13.38
CA LEU A 68 29.90 14.78 -12.33
C LEU A 68 31.15 13.92 -12.50
N THR A 69 31.82 13.68 -11.38
CA THR A 69 32.91 12.67 -11.30
C THR A 69 32.51 11.65 -10.24
N GLU A 70 32.47 10.39 -10.64
CA GLU A 70 32.20 9.29 -9.69
C GLU A 70 33.36 9.21 -8.69
N LYS A 71 33.05 9.34 -7.40
CA LYS A 71 34.02 9.25 -6.31
C LYS A 71 34.07 7.85 -5.73
N ASP A 72 32.89 7.23 -5.59
CA ASP A 72 32.69 5.90 -5.06
C ASP A 72 31.32 5.38 -5.56
N THR A 73 31.03 4.12 -5.34
CA THR A 73 29.73 3.55 -5.72
C THR A 73 28.58 4.39 -5.16
N ALA A 74 27.73 4.90 -6.06
CA ALA A 74 26.57 5.75 -5.73
C ALA A 74 26.91 7.12 -5.08
N ILE A 75 28.16 7.59 -5.21
CA ILE A 75 28.63 8.89 -4.74
C ILE A 75 29.29 9.65 -5.90
N TRP A 76 28.79 10.84 -6.19
CA TRP A 76 29.35 11.70 -7.24
C TRP A 76 29.79 13.04 -6.67
N ARG A 77 31.01 13.45 -7.05
CA ARG A 77 31.47 14.81 -6.81
C ARG A 77 30.92 15.72 -7.91
N VAL A 78 30.38 16.84 -7.49
CA VAL A 78 29.84 17.87 -8.37
C VAL A 78 30.93 18.89 -8.66
N THR A 79 31.21 19.15 -9.94
CA THR A 79 32.09 20.23 -10.37
C THR A 79 31.23 21.29 -11.06
N THR A 80 31.30 22.54 -10.56
CA THR A 80 30.56 23.67 -11.15
C THR A 80 31.08 23.97 -12.56
N PRO A 81 30.32 24.68 -13.41
CA PRO A 81 30.82 25.12 -14.71
C PRO A 81 32.07 25.97 -14.64
N ALA A 82 32.34 26.60 -13.49
CA ALA A 82 33.56 27.36 -13.20
C ALA A 82 34.77 26.47 -12.79
N GLY A 83 34.65 25.16 -12.83
CA GLY A 83 35.69 24.19 -12.46
C GLY A 83 35.94 24.05 -10.96
N GLN A 84 35.10 24.63 -10.13
CA GLN A 84 35.21 24.54 -8.66
C GLN A 84 34.43 23.35 -8.13
N ASN A 85 34.84 22.81 -6.97
CA ASN A 85 34.08 21.80 -6.26
C ASN A 85 32.72 22.40 -5.86
N GLY A 86 31.63 21.76 -6.27
CA GLY A 86 30.26 22.21 -5.99
C GLY A 86 29.56 21.39 -4.90
N GLY A 87 30.19 20.31 -4.41
CA GLY A 87 29.62 19.44 -3.40
C GLY A 87 29.59 17.98 -3.81
N THR A 88 28.70 17.22 -3.18
CA THR A 88 28.56 15.76 -3.37
C THR A 88 27.09 15.36 -3.52
N ILE A 89 26.82 14.45 -4.45
CA ILE A 89 25.50 13.82 -4.60
C ILE A 89 25.63 12.36 -4.15
N LEU A 90 24.69 11.91 -3.33
CA LEU A 90 24.58 10.52 -2.89
C LEU A 90 23.24 9.92 -3.36
N ARG A 91 23.29 8.67 -3.78
CA ARG A 91 22.09 7.90 -4.09
C ARG A 91 21.79 6.95 -2.94
N THR A 92 20.62 7.11 -2.33
CA THR A 92 20.31 6.52 -1.03
C THR A 92 20.09 5.02 -1.01
N ASP A 93 19.54 4.44 -2.09
CA ASP A 93 19.23 3.01 -2.19
C ASP A 93 20.48 2.11 -2.13
N HIS A 94 21.66 2.66 -2.40
CA HIS A 94 22.92 1.96 -2.17
C HIS A 94 23.21 1.73 -0.68
N PHE A 95 22.92 2.73 0.15
CA PHE A 95 23.25 2.70 1.58
C PHE A 95 22.17 2.06 2.44
N ALA A 96 20.96 1.91 1.89
CA ALA A 96 19.81 1.34 2.58
C ALA A 96 18.98 0.41 1.64
N PRO A 97 19.58 -0.66 1.10
CA PRO A 97 18.94 -1.50 0.09
C PRO A 97 17.68 -2.22 0.60
N ASP A 98 17.60 -2.47 1.89
CA ASP A 98 16.48 -3.17 2.53
C ASP A 98 15.36 -2.23 2.96
N VAL A 99 15.55 -0.91 2.88
CA VAL A 99 14.53 0.06 3.26
C VAL A 99 13.48 0.19 2.17
N LYS A 100 12.24 -0.15 2.53
CA LYS A 100 11.08 -0.10 1.65
C LYS A 100 9.99 0.78 2.26
N GLY A 101 9.28 1.52 1.40
CA GLY A 101 8.05 2.21 1.75
C GLY A 101 6.86 1.27 1.78
N PHE A 102 5.69 1.79 1.43
CA PHE A 102 4.46 0.99 1.39
C PHE A 102 4.42 0.04 0.19
N ALA A 103 4.80 0.52 -0.99
CA ALA A 103 4.72 -0.26 -2.24
C ALA A 103 6.09 -0.68 -2.80
N GLY A 104 7.19 -0.21 -2.22
CA GLY A 104 8.53 -0.60 -2.65
C GLY A 104 9.65 0.31 -2.18
N PRO A 105 10.86 0.18 -2.77
CA PRO A 105 11.98 1.07 -2.49
C PRO A 105 11.64 2.52 -2.84
N VAL A 106 12.18 3.44 -2.05
CA VAL A 106 12.03 4.88 -2.25
C VAL A 106 13.43 5.49 -2.42
N PRO A 107 14.06 5.33 -3.60
CA PRO A 107 15.39 5.88 -3.83
C PRO A 107 15.34 7.40 -3.95
N LEU A 108 16.40 8.06 -3.45
CA LEU A 108 16.54 9.52 -3.46
C LEU A 108 17.95 9.91 -3.89
N PHE A 109 18.09 11.07 -4.51
CA PHE A 109 19.37 11.77 -4.56
C PHE A 109 19.44 12.82 -3.45
N VAL A 110 20.52 12.81 -2.68
CA VAL A 110 20.81 13.80 -1.63
C VAL A 110 21.99 14.64 -2.10
N PHE A 111 21.78 15.93 -2.30
CA PHE A 111 22.84 16.87 -2.63
C PHE A 111 23.32 17.61 -1.37
N ILE A 112 24.62 17.52 -1.10
CA ILE A 112 25.31 18.15 0.02
C ILE A 112 26.38 19.10 -0.56
N ASP A 113 26.37 20.34 -0.13
CA ASP A 113 27.34 21.31 -0.57
C ASP A 113 28.70 21.18 0.12
N ASN A 114 29.65 22.09 -0.20
CA ASN A 114 30.99 22.13 0.39
C ASN A 114 30.99 22.45 1.89
N ASP A 115 29.95 23.12 2.39
CA ASP A 115 29.79 23.45 3.81
C ASP A 115 29.13 22.32 4.59
N SER A 116 28.98 21.12 3.98
CA SER A 116 28.29 19.94 4.50
C SER A 116 26.82 20.23 4.83
N ILE A 117 26.19 21.15 4.11
CA ILE A 117 24.76 21.44 4.26
C ILE A 117 23.97 20.64 3.22
N VAL A 118 22.92 19.95 3.65
CA VAL A 118 21.96 19.28 2.76
C VAL A 118 21.15 20.35 2.03
N ARG A 119 21.43 20.59 0.77
CA ARG A 119 20.77 21.65 -0.02
C ARG A 119 19.47 21.18 -0.65
N GLN A 120 19.50 20.00 -1.26
CA GLN A 120 18.34 19.50 -1.98
C GLN A 120 18.30 17.97 -1.89
N ILE A 121 17.08 17.45 -1.82
CA ILE A 121 16.81 16.00 -1.89
C ILE A 121 15.78 15.79 -2.99
N LEU A 122 16.11 14.93 -3.95
CA LEU A 122 15.26 14.63 -5.10
C LEU A 122 14.79 13.18 -5.04
N PRO A 123 13.50 12.93 -4.88
CA PRO A 123 12.94 11.58 -5.06
C PRO A 123 13.13 11.09 -6.49
N LEU A 124 13.51 9.81 -6.61
CA LEU A 124 13.61 9.12 -7.89
C LEU A 124 12.33 8.32 -8.16
N ASP A 125 12.28 7.71 -9.35
CA ASP A 125 11.18 6.85 -9.74
C ASP A 125 10.97 5.75 -8.71
N ASN A 126 9.74 5.62 -8.23
CA ASN A 126 9.34 4.68 -7.21
C ASN A 126 7.95 4.12 -7.52
N THR A 127 7.54 3.11 -6.77
CA THR A 127 6.26 2.42 -6.97
C THR A 127 5.21 2.81 -5.93
N GLU A 128 5.50 3.87 -5.15
CA GLU A 128 4.55 4.38 -4.16
C GLU A 128 3.29 4.95 -4.82
N THR A 129 2.20 4.96 -4.08
CA THR A 129 0.93 5.55 -4.51
C THR A 129 1.09 7.07 -4.62
N PRO A 130 0.91 7.69 -5.80
CA PRO A 130 1.28 9.08 -6.04
C PRO A 130 0.69 10.09 -5.06
N SER A 131 -0.59 9.95 -4.71
CA SER A 131 -1.29 10.86 -3.79
C SER A 131 -0.72 10.82 -2.36
N PHE A 132 -0.37 9.63 -1.86
CA PHE A 132 0.24 9.45 -0.55
C PHE A 132 1.72 9.84 -0.58
N PHE A 133 2.41 9.51 -1.66
CA PHE A 133 3.83 9.85 -1.81
C PHE A 133 4.06 11.36 -1.83
N THR A 134 3.20 12.12 -2.51
CA THR A 134 3.25 13.60 -2.50
C THR A 134 3.16 14.17 -1.08
N GLN A 135 2.42 13.53 -0.18
CA GLN A 135 2.37 13.93 1.22
C GLN A 135 3.61 13.46 1.99
N ALA A 136 4.12 12.26 1.71
CA ALA A 136 5.32 11.74 2.35
C ALA A 136 6.56 12.59 2.06
N VAL A 137 6.67 13.14 0.85
CA VAL A 137 7.79 13.99 0.41
C VAL A 137 7.94 15.27 1.25
N LYS A 138 6.87 15.76 1.89
CA LYS A 138 6.95 16.93 2.79
C LYS A 138 7.94 16.75 3.94
N VAL A 139 8.25 15.51 4.32
CA VAL A 139 9.26 15.23 5.34
C VAL A 139 10.64 15.70 4.95
N LEU A 140 10.91 15.87 3.64
CA LEU A 140 12.21 16.33 3.13
C LEU A 140 12.55 17.76 3.59
N GLU A 141 11.56 18.60 3.84
CA GLU A 141 11.76 19.96 4.36
C GLU A 141 12.50 19.95 5.71
N ALA A 142 12.30 18.93 6.53
CA ALA A 142 12.97 18.79 7.81
C ALA A 142 14.47 18.48 7.69
N TRP A 143 14.90 17.97 6.53
CA TRP A 143 16.27 17.58 6.24
C TRP A 143 17.08 18.65 5.51
N GLN A 144 16.41 19.51 4.76
CA GLN A 144 17.06 20.54 3.95
C GLN A 144 17.53 21.74 4.78
N GLY A 145 18.58 22.40 4.32
CA GLY A 145 19.14 23.62 4.94
C GLY A 145 19.94 23.41 6.23
N LYS A 146 20.17 22.16 6.64
CA LYS A 146 20.89 21.81 7.88
C LYS A 146 22.19 21.09 7.57
N LYS A 147 23.13 21.13 8.50
CA LYS A 147 24.41 20.40 8.37
C LYS A 147 24.19 18.89 8.45
N ALA A 148 24.87 18.15 7.58
CA ALA A 148 24.78 16.69 7.54
C ALA A 148 25.09 16.05 8.89
N HIS A 149 26.13 16.53 9.58
CA HIS A 149 26.53 16.04 10.91
C HIS A 149 25.41 16.11 11.95
N ASP A 150 24.68 17.24 11.99
CA ASP A 150 23.60 17.46 12.96
C ASP A 150 22.39 16.56 12.66
N LEU A 151 22.26 16.17 11.40
CA LEU A 151 21.15 15.37 10.90
C LEU A 151 21.35 13.85 11.08
N VAL A 152 22.58 13.36 11.23
CA VAL A 152 22.86 11.93 11.40
C VAL A 152 22.06 11.31 12.56
N GLN A 153 21.91 12.05 13.67
CA GLN A 153 21.14 11.58 14.83
C GLN A 153 19.74 12.23 14.93
N ALA A 154 19.33 12.99 13.93
CA ALA A 154 18.04 13.64 13.94
C ALA A 154 16.90 12.65 13.91
N LYS A 155 15.92 12.82 14.79
CA LYS A 155 14.66 12.09 14.75
C LYS A 155 13.65 12.96 14.01
N VAL A 156 13.32 12.55 12.79
CA VAL A 156 12.27 13.18 11.98
C VAL A 156 11.03 12.32 12.02
N ASP A 157 9.93 12.91 12.45
CA ASP A 157 8.65 12.19 12.55
C ASP A 157 8.10 11.86 11.16
N ALA A 158 7.48 10.70 11.07
CA ALA A 158 6.79 10.29 9.85
C ALA A 158 5.47 11.05 9.68
N VAL A 159 5.08 11.31 8.44
CA VAL A 159 3.80 11.95 8.12
C VAL A 159 2.65 10.99 8.43
N SER A 160 1.70 11.45 9.24
CA SER A 160 0.51 10.67 9.57
C SER A 160 -0.31 10.39 8.30
N GLY A 161 -0.66 9.12 8.07
CA GLY A 161 -1.36 8.69 6.87
C GLY A 161 -0.45 8.25 5.71
N ALA A 162 0.79 8.77 5.63
CA ALA A 162 1.83 8.33 4.70
C ALA A 162 3.05 7.76 5.46
N THR A 163 2.80 7.14 6.60
CA THR A 163 3.83 6.76 7.59
C THR A 163 4.90 5.83 7.01
N PHE A 164 4.55 4.86 6.18
CA PHE A 164 5.50 3.91 5.61
C PHE A 164 6.45 4.61 4.63
N SER A 165 5.90 5.37 3.69
CA SER A 165 6.69 6.07 2.68
C SER A 165 7.57 7.17 3.28
N SER A 166 7.03 7.99 4.20
CA SER A 166 7.79 9.05 4.87
C SER A 166 8.89 8.49 5.79
N ARG A 167 8.63 7.33 6.41
CA ARG A 167 9.64 6.65 7.21
C ARG A 167 10.75 6.06 6.35
N ALA A 168 10.40 5.48 5.19
CA ALA A 168 11.39 5.00 4.24
C ALA A 168 12.26 6.16 3.73
N ILE A 169 11.66 7.31 3.42
CA ILE A 169 12.39 8.54 3.08
C ILE A 169 13.38 8.90 4.19
N ASN A 170 12.93 8.98 5.44
CA ASN A 170 13.78 9.35 6.58
C ASN A 170 14.96 8.40 6.75
N LEU A 171 14.72 7.09 6.70
CA LEU A 171 15.77 6.07 6.84
C LEU A 171 16.76 6.12 5.68
N ASN A 172 16.29 6.29 4.46
CA ASN A 172 17.14 6.42 3.27
C ASN A 172 18.05 7.65 3.36
N VAL A 173 17.49 8.81 3.74
CA VAL A 173 18.28 10.04 3.91
C VAL A 173 19.29 9.87 5.04
N GLN A 174 18.88 9.33 6.18
CA GLN A 174 19.76 9.10 7.31
C GLN A 174 20.92 8.17 6.96
N ALA A 175 20.66 7.07 6.21
CA ALA A 175 21.67 6.15 5.75
C ALA A 175 22.73 6.85 4.87
N ALA A 176 22.27 7.66 3.93
CA ALA A 176 23.17 8.42 3.05
C ALA A 176 24.02 9.43 3.83
N LEU A 177 23.43 10.13 4.82
CA LEU A 177 24.17 11.09 5.66
C LEU A 177 25.21 10.41 6.55
N VAL A 178 24.90 9.23 7.09
CA VAL A 178 25.85 8.41 7.84
C VAL A 178 27.03 8.01 6.96
N ALA A 179 26.76 7.52 5.75
CA ALA A 179 27.80 7.16 4.79
C ALA A 179 28.65 8.38 4.40
N TYR A 180 28.03 9.56 4.26
CA TYR A 180 28.74 10.80 3.96
C TYR A 180 29.71 11.19 5.08
N GLU A 181 29.28 11.13 6.32
CA GLU A 181 30.07 11.48 7.50
C GLU A 181 31.08 10.39 7.91
N GLN A 182 31.05 9.22 7.24
CA GLN A 182 31.89 8.05 7.56
C GLN A 182 31.75 7.59 9.03
N GLN A 183 30.62 7.87 9.65
CA GLN A 183 30.35 7.42 11.00
C GLN A 183 29.94 5.94 10.99
N LYS A 184 30.58 5.14 11.84
CA LYS A 184 30.10 3.77 12.15
C LYS A 184 28.89 3.92 13.06
N VAL A 185 27.69 3.94 12.47
CA VAL A 185 26.46 3.83 13.24
C VAL A 185 26.20 2.33 13.44
N ASP A 186 26.23 1.92 14.69
CA ASP A 186 25.74 0.60 15.06
C ASP A 186 24.32 0.45 14.52
N ALA A 187 24.11 -0.57 13.73
CA ALA A 187 22.89 -1.01 13.05
C ALA A 187 21.79 0.04 12.94
N PHE A 188 21.48 0.49 11.70
CA PHE A 188 20.28 1.31 11.45
C PHE A 188 19.11 0.78 12.25
N PRO A 189 18.37 1.64 12.98
CA PRO A 189 17.18 1.18 13.63
C PRO A 189 16.28 0.62 12.53
N THR A 190 16.18 -0.72 12.50
CA THR A 190 15.13 -1.40 11.73
C THR A 190 13.85 -0.61 11.96
N PRO A 191 13.06 -0.31 10.91
CA PRO A 191 11.84 0.45 11.09
C PRO A 191 11.01 -0.26 12.15
N ALA A 192 11.14 0.20 13.41
CA ALA A 192 10.39 -0.43 14.48
C ALA A 192 8.94 -0.27 14.09
N LEU A 193 8.32 -1.39 13.71
CA LEU A 193 6.88 -1.45 13.59
C LEU A 193 6.37 -0.72 14.81
N GLY A 194 5.43 0.19 14.64
CA GLY A 194 4.85 0.87 15.80
C GLY A 194 4.14 -0.17 16.65
N TRP A 195 4.92 -0.87 17.50
CA TRP A 195 4.43 -1.98 18.34
C TRP A 195 3.08 -1.69 18.97
N PRO A 196 2.81 -0.46 19.49
CA PRO A 196 1.50 -0.13 20.04
C PRO A 196 0.37 -0.27 19.03
N LYS A 197 0.59 0.19 17.79
CA LYS A 197 -0.41 0.08 16.71
C LYS A 197 -0.63 -1.37 16.29
N THR A 198 0.45 -2.14 16.19
CA THR A 198 0.37 -3.57 15.84
C THR A 198 -0.40 -4.34 16.89
N ILE A 199 -0.08 -4.16 18.18
CA ILE A 199 -0.79 -4.80 19.29
C ILE A 199 -2.27 -4.40 19.27
N ALA A 200 -2.58 -3.12 19.08
CA ALA A 200 -3.95 -2.64 19.02
C ALA A 200 -4.75 -3.30 17.89
N VAL A 201 -4.16 -3.44 16.70
CA VAL A 201 -4.81 -4.14 15.57
C VAL A 201 -5.07 -5.60 15.92
N PHE A 202 -4.08 -6.32 16.49
CA PHE A 202 -4.27 -7.72 16.89
C PHE A 202 -5.32 -7.89 17.97
N LEU A 203 -5.41 -6.98 18.94
CA LEU A 203 -6.47 -7.00 19.95
C LEU A 203 -7.85 -6.80 19.32
N VAL A 204 -7.99 -5.88 18.37
CA VAL A 204 -9.26 -5.66 17.65
C VAL A 204 -9.62 -6.87 16.77
N LEU A 205 -8.66 -7.46 16.07
CA LEU A 205 -8.89 -8.66 15.26
C LEU A 205 -9.29 -9.85 16.13
N GLY A 206 -8.60 -10.06 17.27
CA GLY A 206 -8.93 -11.11 18.23
C GLY A 206 -10.31 -10.92 18.85
N PHE A 207 -10.67 -9.69 19.24
CA PHE A 207 -12.01 -9.37 19.74
C PHE A 207 -13.07 -9.57 18.64
N GLY A 208 -12.81 -9.16 17.41
CA GLY A 208 -13.69 -9.39 16.27
C GLY A 208 -13.92 -10.88 16.00
N LEU A 209 -12.87 -11.70 16.15
CA LEU A 209 -12.94 -13.15 16.02
C LEU A 209 -13.81 -13.78 17.14
N LEU A 210 -13.60 -13.38 18.39
CA LEU A 210 -14.42 -13.81 19.52
C LEU A 210 -15.89 -13.40 19.35
N ALA A 211 -16.13 -12.16 18.92
CA ALA A 211 -17.46 -11.65 18.66
C ALA A 211 -18.20 -12.42 17.53
N ALA A 212 -17.45 -12.84 16.50
CA ALA A 212 -17.98 -13.59 15.37
C ALA A 212 -18.22 -15.07 15.67
N THR A 213 -17.48 -15.64 16.62
CA THR A 213 -17.52 -17.09 16.95
C THR A 213 -18.31 -17.36 18.24
N VAL A 214 -17.78 -16.96 19.36
CA VAL A 214 -18.30 -17.32 20.70
C VAL A 214 -19.46 -16.40 21.13
N LEU A 215 -19.33 -15.09 20.94
CA LEU A 215 -20.31 -14.10 21.38
C LEU A 215 -21.38 -13.78 20.33
N ARG A 216 -21.54 -14.66 19.35
CA ARG A 216 -22.49 -14.56 18.24
C ARG A 216 -23.92 -14.49 18.79
N GLY A 217 -24.62 -13.40 18.56
CA GLY A 217 -26.00 -13.20 19.01
C GLY A 217 -26.18 -11.96 19.89
N LYS A 218 -25.16 -11.49 20.55
CA LYS A 218 -25.21 -10.25 21.33
C LYS A 218 -25.04 -9.05 20.41
N LYS A 219 -26.11 -8.33 20.10
CA LYS A 219 -26.10 -7.17 19.17
C LYS A 219 -25.11 -6.08 19.58
N TRP A 220 -24.99 -5.82 20.89
CA TRP A 220 -24.09 -4.80 21.42
C TRP A 220 -22.60 -5.18 21.25
N VAL A 221 -22.26 -6.47 21.40
CA VAL A 221 -20.86 -6.95 21.17
C VAL A 221 -20.46 -6.74 19.72
N ARG A 222 -21.35 -7.03 18.77
CA ARG A 222 -21.12 -6.74 17.36
C ARG A 222 -20.95 -5.24 17.11
N LEU A 223 -21.78 -4.39 17.73
CA LEU A 223 -21.67 -2.94 17.59
C LEU A 223 -20.31 -2.46 18.10
N LEU A 224 -19.90 -2.92 19.27
CA LEU A 224 -18.61 -2.57 19.88
C LEU A 224 -17.44 -3.03 18.99
N ALA A 225 -17.48 -4.28 18.49
CA ALA A 225 -16.43 -4.81 17.61
C ALA A 225 -16.29 -4.00 16.32
N LEU A 226 -17.39 -3.63 15.67
CA LEU A 226 -17.39 -2.80 14.48
C LEU A 226 -16.88 -1.38 14.76
N SER A 227 -17.28 -0.77 15.88
CA SER A 227 -16.81 0.55 16.27
C SER A 227 -15.32 0.57 16.58
N LEU A 228 -14.81 -0.40 17.33
CA LEU A 228 -13.37 -0.56 17.58
C LEU A 228 -12.59 -0.76 16.29
N ASN A 229 -13.11 -1.59 15.37
CA ASN A 229 -12.47 -1.79 14.08
C ASN A 229 -12.37 -0.50 13.27
N VAL A 230 -13.44 0.29 13.19
CA VAL A 230 -13.43 1.59 12.49
C VAL A 230 -12.44 2.56 13.14
N LEU A 231 -12.45 2.68 14.46
CA LEU A 231 -11.61 3.65 15.18
C LEU A 231 -10.13 3.23 15.13
N VAL A 232 -9.82 1.97 15.44
CA VAL A 232 -8.43 1.50 15.54
C VAL A 232 -7.88 1.14 14.17
N CYS A 233 -8.51 0.19 13.45
CA CYS A 233 -7.96 -0.26 12.17
C CYS A 233 -8.18 0.77 11.05
N GLY A 234 -9.29 1.53 11.07
CA GLY A 234 -9.57 2.59 10.10
C GLY A 234 -8.78 3.87 10.39
N PHE A 235 -9.21 4.64 11.37
CA PHE A 235 -8.70 5.99 11.60
C PHE A 235 -7.30 6.05 12.24
N TRP A 236 -7.03 5.20 13.23
CA TRP A 236 -5.75 5.30 13.95
C TRP A 236 -4.60 4.60 13.24
N CYS A 237 -4.82 3.38 12.75
CA CYS A 237 -3.76 2.56 12.17
C CYS A 237 -3.74 2.56 10.64
N GLY A 238 -4.86 2.89 9.97
CA GLY A 238 -4.97 2.89 8.50
C GLY A 238 -4.74 1.51 7.88
N GLN A 239 -5.16 0.44 8.57
CA GLN A 239 -4.92 -0.94 8.15
C GLN A 239 -6.12 -1.52 7.39
N PHE A 240 -5.94 -1.80 6.11
CA PHE A 240 -6.95 -2.42 5.25
C PHE A 240 -6.28 -3.14 4.08
N ILE A 241 -6.99 -4.09 3.48
CA ILE A 241 -6.54 -4.76 2.25
C ILE A 241 -7.05 -3.96 1.06
N SER A 242 -6.15 -3.57 0.15
CA SER A 242 -6.42 -2.87 -1.10
C SER A 242 -5.85 -3.63 -2.29
N VAL A 243 -6.31 -3.32 -3.50
CA VAL A 243 -5.72 -3.89 -4.72
C VAL A 243 -4.30 -3.36 -4.93
N SER A 244 -4.06 -2.07 -4.59
CA SER A 244 -2.73 -1.45 -4.63
C SER A 244 -1.74 -2.18 -3.74
N LEU A 245 -2.14 -2.54 -2.52
CA LEU A 245 -1.32 -3.32 -1.59
C LEU A 245 -0.95 -4.69 -2.17
N LEU A 246 -1.95 -5.44 -2.67
CA LEU A 246 -1.71 -6.77 -3.24
C LEU A 246 -0.79 -6.70 -4.47
N ARG A 247 -0.99 -5.70 -5.33
CA ARG A 247 -0.10 -5.44 -6.46
C ARG A 247 1.31 -5.11 -5.99
N GLY A 248 1.47 -4.22 -5.01
CA GLY A 248 2.76 -3.86 -4.43
C GLY A 248 3.52 -5.06 -3.88
N TRP A 249 2.84 -5.97 -3.18
CA TRP A 249 3.43 -7.22 -2.68
C TRP A 249 3.89 -8.15 -3.82
N LEU A 250 3.13 -8.24 -4.90
CA LEU A 250 3.52 -9.05 -6.06
C LEU A 250 4.71 -8.45 -6.82
N MET A 251 4.81 -7.12 -6.90
CA MET A 251 5.90 -6.45 -7.60
C MET A 251 7.22 -6.44 -6.81
N ASN A 252 7.16 -6.09 -5.55
CA ASN A 252 8.33 -5.77 -4.74
C ASN A 252 8.64 -6.83 -3.67
N GLY A 253 7.80 -7.86 -3.53
CA GLY A 253 7.81 -8.72 -2.36
C GLY A 253 7.23 -8.00 -1.14
N PHE A 254 7.26 -8.63 0.01
CA PHE A 254 6.81 -8.04 1.26
C PHE A 254 7.74 -8.45 2.41
N ASP A 255 7.94 -7.54 3.36
CA ASP A 255 8.58 -7.84 4.63
C ASP A 255 7.49 -8.30 5.60
N PRO A 256 7.53 -9.58 6.08
CA PRO A 256 6.51 -10.12 6.95
C PRO A 256 6.32 -9.34 8.25
N LEU A 257 7.40 -8.75 8.80
CA LEU A 257 7.35 -7.99 10.04
C LEU A 257 6.67 -6.64 9.85
N LEU A 258 6.94 -5.98 8.72
CA LEU A 258 6.38 -4.67 8.40
C LEU A 258 4.87 -4.74 8.09
N VAL A 259 4.45 -5.79 7.39
CA VAL A 259 3.05 -5.97 6.95
C VAL A 259 2.25 -6.95 7.83
N LEU A 260 2.80 -7.34 8.98
CA LEU A 260 2.22 -8.35 9.86
C LEU A 260 0.72 -8.14 10.15
N PRO A 261 0.22 -6.93 10.48
CA PRO A 261 -1.20 -6.73 10.73
C PRO A 261 -2.07 -6.98 9.51
N THR A 262 -1.69 -6.45 8.34
CA THR A 262 -2.44 -6.63 7.08
C THR A 262 -2.35 -8.05 6.56
N PHE A 263 -1.22 -8.71 6.75
CA PHE A 263 -1.06 -10.13 6.44
C PHE A 263 -1.96 -11.00 7.32
N ALA A 264 -2.06 -10.70 8.62
CA ALA A 264 -2.99 -11.37 9.52
C ALA A 264 -4.47 -11.14 9.11
N MET A 265 -4.83 -9.93 8.67
CA MET A 265 -6.15 -9.64 8.11
C MET A 265 -6.45 -10.48 6.86
N LEU A 266 -5.47 -10.62 5.95
CA LEU A 266 -5.60 -11.43 4.74
C LEU A 266 -5.74 -12.92 5.10
N LEU A 267 -4.94 -13.40 6.05
CA LEU A 267 -5.01 -14.77 6.52
C LEU A 267 -6.39 -15.09 7.13
N LEU A 268 -6.92 -14.21 7.98
CA LEU A 268 -8.27 -14.34 8.52
C LEU A 268 -9.35 -14.29 7.43
N ALA A 269 -9.16 -13.44 6.41
CA ALA A 269 -10.08 -13.33 5.28
C ALA A 269 -10.17 -14.64 4.49
N ILE A 270 -9.05 -15.37 4.34
CA ILE A 270 -8.97 -16.62 3.59
C ILE A 270 -9.42 -17.80 4.47
N LEU A 271 -9.01 -17.87 5.74
CA LEU A 271 -9.27 -19.03 6.60
C LEU A 271 -10.69 -19.09 7.17
N MET A 272 -11.27 -17.93 7.55
CA MET A 272 -12.59 -17.95 8.23
C MET A 272 -13.75 -18.50 7.39
N PRO A 273 -13.80 -18.35 6.06
CA PRO A 273 -14.80 -19.02 5.23
C PRO A 273 -14.82 -20.54 5.37
N TYR A 274 -13.65 -21.20 5.52
CA TYR A 274 -13.54 -22.63 5.73
C TYR A 274 -14.24 -23.10 7.02
N PHE A 275 -14.27 -22.20 8.04
CA PHE A 275 -15.02 -22.42 9.29
C PHE A 275 -16.49 -21.97 9.20
N GLY A 276 -17.02 -21.82 7.98
CA GLY A 276 -18.42 -21.44 7.73
C GLY A 276 -18.75 -19.97 7.93
N LYS A 277 -17.76 -19.11 8.10
CA LYS A 277 -17.93 -17.65 8.28
C LYS A 277 -17.76 -16.92 6.96
N LYS A 278 -18.77 -17.00 6.08
CA LYS A 278 -18.73 -16.36 4.75
C LYS A 278 -18.62 -14.83 4.86
N ASN A 279 -17.88 -14.25 3.92
CA ASN A 279 -17.61 -12.80 3.86
C ASN A 279 -17.06 -12.23 5.18
N TYR A 280 -16.25 -13.02 5.90
CA TYR A 280 -15.74 -12.64 7.22
C TYR A 280 -14.99 -11.32 7.17
N TYR A 281 -14.09 -11.13 6.20
CA TYR A 281 -13.34 -9.90 6.03
C TYR A 281 -14.25 -8.67 5.93
N CYS A 282 -15.19 -8.68 4.99
CA CYS A 282 -16.09 -7.54 4.75
C CYS A 282 -17.06 -7.27 5.91
N GLN A 283 -17.32 -8.27 6.75
CA GLN A 283 -18.29 -8.17 7.84
C GLN A 283 -17.69 -7.84 9.20
N TRP A 284 -16.39 -8.16 9.42
CA TRP A 284 -15.77 -8.09 10.73
C TRP A 284 -14.40 -7.44 10.74
N VAL A 285 -13.64 -7.50 9.64
CA VAL A 285 -12.24 -7.05 9.57
C VAL A 285 -12.09 -5.77 8.79
N CYS A 286 -12.79 -5.60 7.67
CA CYS A 286 -12.68 -4.39 6.85
C CYS A 286 -13.29 -3.19 7.58
N PRO A 287 -12.50 -2.14 7.90
CA PRO A 287 -13.01 -0.96 8.62
C PRO A 287 -14.06 -0.20 7.80
N TYR A 288 -13.94 -0.16 6.48
CA TYR A 288 -14.92 0.50 5.62
C TYR A 288 -16.24 -0.26 5.54
N GLY A 289 -16.16 -1.61 5.49
CA GLY A 289 -17.35 -2.45 5.59
C GLY A 289 -18.06 -2.32 6.94
N ALA A 290 -17.27 -2.18 8.02
CA ALA A 290 -17.79 -1.92 9.36
C ALA A 290 -18.49 -0.56 9.45
N LEU A 291 -17.91 0.49 8.89
CA LEU A 291 -18.48 1.84 8.89
C LEU A 291 -19.81 1.89 8.12
N GLN A 292 -19.88 1.22 6.95
CA GLN A 292 -21.14 1.09 6.19
C GLN A 292 -22.22 0.31 6.98
N ASP A 293 -21.84 -0.71 7.76
CA ASP A 293 -22.77 -1.47 8.59
C ASP A 293 -23.28 -0.65 9.78
N LEU A 294 -22.44 0.20 10.35
CA LEU A 294 -22.81 1.15 11.39
C LEU A 294 -23.76 2.22 10.86
N ALA A 295 -23.47 2.81 9.70
CA ALA A 295 -24.33 3.78 9.03
C ALA A 295 -25.72 3.20 8.72
N LEU A 296 -25.77 1.95 8.26
CA LEU A 296 -27.03 1.26 7.98
C LEU A 296 -27.95 1.11 9.21
N ARG A 297 -27.39 1.10 10.42
CA ARG A 297 -28.18 0.90 11.66
C ARG A 297 -28.93 2.15 12.11
N LEU A 298 -28.62 3.30 11.55
CA LEU A 298 -29.37 4.53 11.83
C LEU A 298 -30.85 4.34 11.40
N PRO A 299 -31.81 4.87 12.17
CA PRO A 299 -33.24 4.68 11.94
C PRO A 299 -33.76 5.53 10.77
N LEU A 300 -33.23 5.31 9.57
CA LEU A 300 -33.66 5.98 8.35
C LEU A 300 -34.39 5.00 7.43
N PRO A 301 -35.27 5.47 6.54
CA PRO A 301 -36.01 4.61 5.62
C PRO A 301 -35.04 3.85 4.70
N LYS A 302 -35.20 2.54 4.60
CA LYS A 302 -34.34 1.69 3.77
C LYS A 302 -34.96 1.47 2.40
N VAL A 303 -34.16 1.67 1.35
CA VAL A 303 -34.59 1.45 -0.04
C VAL A 303 -34.55 -0.05 -0.33
N ARG A 304 -35.68 -0.59 -0.78
CA ARG A 304 -35.77 -2.00 -1.23
C ARG A 304 -35.45 -2.07 -2.73
N ILE A 305 -34.29 -2.60 -3.07
CA ILE A 305 -33.90 -2.84 -4.46
C ILE A 305 -34.55 -4.11 -4.96
N PRO A 306 -35.26 -4.09 -6.13
CA PRO A 306 -35.85 -5.29 -6.72
C PRO A 306 -34.80 -6.40 -6.93
N ALA A 307 -35.16 -7.66 -6.69
CA ALA A 307 -34.24 -8.80 -6.73
C ALA A 307 -33.49 -8.92 -8.08
N LYS A 308 -34.13 -8.62 -9.20
CA LYS A 308 -33.50 -8.63 -10.54
C LYS A 308 -32.41 -7.55 -10.65
N ALA A 309 -32.69 -6.32 -10.20
CA ALA A 309 -31.74 -5.20 -10.21
C ALA A 309 -30.57 -5.48 -9.24
N TYR A 310 -30.86 -5.99 -8.04
CA TYR A 310 -29.83 -6.36 -7.06
C TYR A 310 -28.85 -7.41 -7.62
N LYS A 311 -29.35 -8.43 -8.33
CA LYS A 311 -28.51 -9.45 -8.95
C LYS A 311 -27.59 -8.85 -10.03
N ARG A 312 -28.13 -7.95 -10.88
CA ARG A 312 -27.34 -7.26 -11.92
C ARG A 312 -26.25 -6.35 -11.29
N LEU A 313 -26.62 -5.52 -10.31
CA LEU A 313 -25.68 -4.64 -9.61
C LEU A 313 -24.60 -5.44 -8.85
N ARG A 314 -24.95 -6.58 -8.26
CA ARG A 314 -23.96 -7.44 -7.59
C ARG A 314 -22.92 -8.01 -8.55
N ASN A 315 -23.30 -8.27 -9.80
CA ASN A 315 -22.34 -8.75 -10.80
C ASN A 315 -21.43 -7.64 -11.30
N LEU A 316 -21.83 -6.34 -11.16
CA LEU A 316 -21.03 -5.19 -11.59
C LEU A 316 -19.63 -5.19 -10.94
N ARG A 317 -19.52 -5.58 -9.68
CA ARG A 317 -18.23 -5.65 -8.97
C ARG A 317 -17.19 -6.56 -9.67
N PHE A 318 -17.65 -7.63 -10.35
CA PHE A 318 -16.76 -8.49 -11.13
C PHE A 318 -16.24 -7.78 -12.37
N TYR A 319 -17.12 -7.08 -13.08
CA TYR A 319 -16.70 -6.29 -14.25
C TYR A 319 -15.78 -5.14 -13.87
N VAL A 320 -16.00 -4.49 -12.72
CA VAL A 320 -15.11 -3.46 -12.19
C VAL A 320 -13.72 -4.03 -11.91
N LEU A 321 -13.64 -5.19 -11.24
CA LEU A 321 -12.36 -5.86 -10.99
C LEU A 321 -11.65 -6.21 -12.31
N MET A 322 -12.35 -6.81 -13.26
CA MET A 322 -11.77 -7.20 -14.56
C MET A 322 -11.29 -6.00 -15.36
N ALA A 323 -12.09 -4.93 -15.42
CA ALA A 323 -11.71 -3.70 -16.10
C ALA A 323 -10.47 -3.06 -15.47
N LEU A 324 -10.41 -3.01 -14.14
CA LEU A 324 -9.26 -2.49 -13.40
C LEU A 324 -7.99 -3.30 -13.72
N LEU A 325 -8.07 -4.63 -13.67
CA LEU A 325 -6.93 -5.51 -13.95
C LEU A 325 -6.43 -5.38 -15.39
N VAL A 326 -7.36 -5.27 -16.36
CA VAL A 326 -7.01 -5.06 -17.78
C VAL A 326 -6.32 -3.71 -17.98
N LEU A 327 -6.85 -2.62 -17.38
CA LEU A 327 -6.20 -1.31 -17.46
C LEU A 327 -4.79 -1.32 -16.85
N LEU A 328 -4.64 -1.97 -15.70
CA LEU A 328 -3.33 -2.11 -15.04
C LEU A 328 -2.35 -2.95 -15.88
N TRP A 329 -2.84 -3.95 -16.61
CA TRP A 329 -2.00 -4.73 -17.53
C TRP A 329 -1.38 -3.86 -18.63
N PHE A 330 -2.17 -2.96 -19.20
CA PHE A 330 -1.67 -2.04 -20.22
C PHE A 330 -0.84 -0.87 -19.64
N GLY A 331 -0.57 -0.87 -18.33
CA GLY A 331 0.18 0.20 -17.68
C GLY A 331 -0.62 1.48 -17.44
N TYR A 332 -1.91 1.48 -17.79
CA TYR A 332 -2.81 2.62 -17.56
C TYR A 332 -3.58 2.47 -16.25
N GLY A 333 -3.96 3.59 -15.64
CA GLY A 333 -4.93 3.60 -14.56
C GLY A 333 -4.36 3.26 -13.17
N ALA A 334 -3.04 3.31 -12.96
CA ALA A 334 -2.47 3.17 -11.62
C ALA A 334 -3.09 4.18 -10.63
N TRP A 335 -3.42 5.38 -11.08
CA TRP A 335 -4.12 6.41 -10.30
C TRP A 335 -5.55 6.01 -9.88
N LEU A 336 -6.20 5.06 -10.59
CA LEU A 336 -7.51 4.53 -10.17
C LEU A 336 -7.43 3.75 -8.86
N LEU A 337 -6.26 3.20 -8.53
CA LEU A 337 -6.04 2.53 -7.25
C LEU A 337 -6.10 3.50 -6.07
N ASP A 338 -5.85 4.79 -6.30
CA ASP A 338 -5.95 5.83 -5.28
C ASP A 338 -7.41 6.12 -4.90
N TYR A 339 -8.35 5.87 -5.82
CA TYR A 339 -9.78 6.09 -5.62
C TYR A 339 -10.49 4.91 -4.91
N GLU A 340 -9.75 4.10 -4.17
CA GLU A 340 -10.37 3.13 -3.26
C GLU A 340 -10.91 3.88 -2.03
N PRO A 341 -12.21 3.73 -1.67
CA PRO A 341 -12.83 4.47 -0.56
C PRO A 341 -12.20 4.23 0.81
N PHE A 342 -11.43 3.17 0.96
CA PHE A 342 -10.69 2.88 2.20
C PHE A 342 -9.67 3.97 2.51
N SER A 343 -9.08 4.58 1.48
CA SER A 343 -8.14 5.71 1.61
C SER A 343 -8.78 6.94 2.28
N GLY A 344 -10.12 7.04 2.26
CA GLY A 344 -10.86 8.09 2.96
C GLY A 344 -10.69 8.09 4.48
N PHE A 345 -10.23 6.98 5.10
CA PHE A 345 -9.85 6.96 6.51
C PHE A 345 -8.61 7.82 6.80
N LEU A 346 -7.77 8.01 5.80
CA LEU A 346 -6.56 8.81 5.88
C LEU A 346 -6.84 10.24 5.39
N PHE A 347 -7.89 10.86 5.90
CA PHE A 347 -8.41 12.16 5.44
C PHE A 347 -7.40 13.31 5.51
N SER A 348 -6.35 13.19 6.34
CA SER A 348 -5.26 14.18 6.42
C SER A 348 -4.32 14.13 5.21
N VAL A 349 -4.29 13.01 4.47
CA VAL A 349 -3.34 12.74 3.37
C VAL A 349 -4.07 12.48 2.06
N ALA A 350 -5.27 11.90 2.13
CA ALA A 350 -6.06 11.55 0.95
C ALA A 350 -6.52 12.82 0.18
N PRO A 351 -6.48 12.80 -1.14
CA PRO A 351 -7.06 13.87 -1.96
C PRO A 351 -8.53 14.12 -1.62
N LEU A 352 -8.96 15.39 -1.65
CA LEU A 352 -10.33 15.76 -1.31
C LEU A 352 -11.37 14.96 -2.10
N GLY A 353 -11.11 14.68 -3.38
CA GLY A 353 -11.98 13.86 -4.22
C GLY A 353 -12.21 12.45 -3.68
N VAL A 354 -11.18 11.81 -3.13
CA VAL A 354 -11.28 10.48 -2.51
C VAL A 354 -12.09 10.53 -1.21
N VAL A 355 -11.91 11.59 -0.42
CA VAL A 355 -12.68 11.79 0.82
C VAL A 355 -14.17 11.98 0.51
N ILE A 356 -14.51 12.83 -0.47
CA ILE A 356 -15.88 13.05 -0.92
C ILE A 356 -16.48 11.75 -1.50
N PHE A 357 -15.71 11.02 -2.29
CA PHE A 357 -16.11 9.73 -2.86
C PHE A 357 -16.40 8.70 -1.76
N SER A 358 -15.51 8.59 -0.77
CA SER A 358 -15.71 7.73 0.39
C SER A 358 -16.95 8.13 1.19
N ALA A 359 -17.11 9.42 1.50
CA ALA A 359 -18.24 9.95 2.23
C ALA A 359 -19.58 9.71 1.51
N SER A 360 -19.61 9.81 0.18
CA SER A 360 -20.83 9.57 -0.60
C SER A 360 -21.33 8.12 -0.49
N PHE A 361 -20.43 7.13 -0.48
CA PHE A 361 -20.82 5.73 -0.25
C PHE A 361 -21.25 5.45 1.19
N ILE A 362 -20.70 6.18 2.17
CA ILE A 362 -21.17 6.11 3.55
C ILE A 362 -22.58 6.71 3.63
N GLY A 363 -22.83 7.86 2.98
CA GLY A 363 -24.16 8.47 2.87
C GLY A 363 -25.17 7.53 2.20
N LEU A 364 -24.79 6.88 1.10
CA LEU A 364 -25.63 5.85 0.45
C LEU A 364 -25.91 4.66 1.38
N SER A 365 -24.99 4.34 2.30
CA SER A 365 -25.17 3.22 3.25
C SER A 365 -26.26 3.47 4.29
N LEU A 366 -26.71 4.72 4.45
CA LEU A 366 -27.87 5.06 5.25
C LEU A 366 -29.17 4.45 4.69
N PHE A 367 -29.25 4.30 3.39
CA PHE A 367 -30.44 3.85 2.65
C PHE A 367 -30.28 2.43 2.06
N ILE A 368 -29.09 2.05 1.62
CA ILE A 368 -28.79 0.80 0.91
C ILE A 368 -27.76 0.00 1.71
N PRO A 369 -27.96 -1.31 1.94
CA PRO A 369 -26.99 -2.15 2.65
C PRO A 369 -25.64 -2.25 1.93
N ARG A 370 -24.60 -1.63 2.51
CA ARG A 370 -23.19 -1.73 2.07
C ARG A 370 -22.99 -1.55 0.56
N PRO A 371 -23.38 -0.39 -0.02
CA PRO A 371 -23.41 -0.21 -1.46
C PRO A 371 -22.03 -0.43 -2.12
N TRP A 372 -20.95 0.10 -1.54
CA TRP A 372 -19.60 -0.15 -2.06
C TRP A 372 -19.23 -1.63 -2.02
N CYS A 373 -19.27 -2.23 -0.83
CA CYS A 373 -18.85 -3.63 -0.64
C CYS A 373 -19.66 -4.62 -1.49
N THR A 374 -20.93 -4.30 -1.77
CA THR A 374 -21.84 -5.20 -2.50
C THR A 374 -21.70 -5.06 -4.02
N PHE A 375 -21.49 -3.84 -4.53
CA PHE A 375 -21.64 -3.56 -5.96
C PHE A 375 -20.36 -3.16 -6.68
N PHE A 376 -19.35 -2.62 -5.97
CA PHE A 376 -18.17 -2.03 -6.61
C PHE A 376 -16.84 -2.60 -6.11
N CYS A 377 -16.74 -3.07 -4.86
CA CYS A 377 -15.48 -3.40 -4.22
C CYS A 377 -14.70 -4.52 -4.95
N PRO A 378 -13.52 -4.23 -5.53
CA PRO A 378 -12.71 -5.23 -6.22
C PRO A 378 -12.10 -6.26 -5.23
N VAL A 379 -11.63 -5.80 -4.06
CA VAL A 379 -11.09 -6.67 -3.00
C VAL A 379 -12.16 -7.65 -2.51
N GLY A 380 -13.39 -7.16 -2.26
CA GLY A 380 -14.51 -8.03 -1.88
C GLY A 380 -14.85 -9.05 -2.95
N THR A 381 -14.65 -8.74 -4.23
CA THR A 381 -14.85 -9.69 -5.34
C THR A 381 -13.78 -10.77 -5.32
N LEU A 382 -12.51 -10.38 -5.17
CA LEU A 382 -11.38 -11.29 -5.10
C LEU A 382 -11.54 -12.30 -3.95
N LEU A 383 -11.86 -11.81 -2.74
CA LEU A 383 -12.06 -12.66 -1.57
C LEU A 383 -13.27 -13.58 -1.73
N ASN A 384 -14.36 -13.11 -2.34
CA ASN A 384 -15.53 -13.95 -2.59
C ASN A 384 -15.27 -15.06 -3.62
N LEU A 385 -14.42 -14.82 -4.61
CA LEU A 385 -13.98 -15.87 -5.52
C LEU A 385 -13.22 -16.98 -4.76
N ALA A 386 -12.36 -16.58 -3.82
CA ALA A 386 -11.68 -17.54 -2.94
C ALA A 386 -12.65 -18.33 -2.04
N GLU A 387 -13.68 -17.67 -1.49
CA GLU A 387 -14.69 -18.34 -0.65
C GLU A 387 -15.59 -19.30 -1.41
N ASP A 388 -15.89 -19.00 -2.67
CA ASP A 388 -16.82 -19.82 -3.45
C ASP A 388 -16.24 -21.18 -3.85
N LEU A 389 -14.94 -21.41 -3.70
CA LEU A 389 -14.29 -22.71 -3.88
C LEU A 389 -14.83 -23.77 -2.91
N ASP A 390 -15.32 -23.36 -1.73
CA ASP A 390 -15.74 -24.27 -0.65
C ASP A 390 -17.25 -24.52 -0.58
N LYS A 391 -18.05 -24.03 -1.53
CA LYS A 391 -19.49 -24.29 -1.54
C LYS A 391 -19.79 -25.74 -1.93
N LYS A 392 -19.99 -26.61 -0.93
CA LYS A 392 -20.78 -27.83 -1.13
C LYS A 392 -22.14 -27.41 -1.73
N PRO A 393 -22.59 -28.01 -2.86
CA PRO A 393 -23.90 -27.74 -3.40
C PRO A 393 -24.94 -28.11 -2.35
N ASN A 394 -25.58 -27.10 -1.78
CA ASN A 394 -26.73 -27.35 -0.93
C ASN A 394 -27.77 -28.09 -1.77
N ASN A 395 -28.13 -29.27 -1.34
CA ASN A 395 -29.32 -29.96 -1.80
C ASN A 395 -30.48 -28.98 -1.81
N VAL A 396 -30.92 -28.61 -2.99
CA VAL A 396 -32.22 -27.95 -3.17
C VAL A 396 -33.24 -28.97 -2.65
N LYS A 397 -33.64 -28.86 -1.39
CA LYS A 397 -34.87 -29.45 -0.93
C LYS A 397 -35.98 -28.77 -1.74
N LYS A 398 -36.45 -29.46 -2.78
CA LYS A 398 -37.75 -29.20 -3.38
C LYS A 398 -38.77 -29.26 -2.25
N LYS A 399 -39.43 -28.17 -1.96
CA LYS A 399 -40.77 -28.09 -1.47
C LYS A 399 -41.55 -27.15 -2.36
#